data_62b230275ee34ff531c8b0ee49c7648c
#
_entry.id   62b230275ee34ff531c8b0ee49c7648c
#
_cell.length_a   1.000
_cell.length_b   1.000
_cell.length_c   1.000
_cell.angle_alpha   90.00
_cell.angle_beta   90.00
_cell.angle_gamma   90.00
#
_symmetry.space_group_name_H-M   'P 1'
#
loop_
_entity.id
_entity.type
_entity.pdbx_description
1 polymer ?
#
loop_
_entity_poly.entity_id
_entity_poly.type
_entity_poly.pdbx_seq_one_letter_code
_entity_poly.pdbx_strand_id
1 'polypeptide(L)'
;WFDVDYLTESLNNLPSKPLSNELRIYDEPQLDMDYVIGVDPSWCTGGDYATACVMDEVGNQVAVLSSNQGGEVLFAEKLADLARYYHKARCLVESNTGGAGRVVIRKIIQNGIPIWKDPYGKDWTTYKGSKEQAYAYARQMVNRDAYYLQDHQTIQELMHIREKNGKIEGQDGYHDDHADAFILSCWALQTCPGFNGNAKQGQARRSERRGHPMDRIKRAVR
;
A
#
# COMPACT_ATOMS: atom_id res chain seq x y z
N TRP A 1 -13.97 1.88 11.38
CA TRP A 1 -13.11 0.67 11.48
C TRP A 1 -11.71 1.03 12.00
N PHE A 2 -11.02 1.95 11.38
CA PHE A 2 -9.76 2.52 11.82
C PHE A 2 -9.99 3.66 12.84
N ASP A 3 -8.93 4.03 13.58
CA ASP A 3 -8.96 5.21 14.46
C ASP A 3 -8.96 6.48 13.60
N VAL A 4 -10.11 7.14 13.54
CA VAL A 4 -10.33 8.33 12.70
C VAL A 4 -9.54 9.53 13.22
N ASP A 5 -9.40 9.67 14.53
CA ASP A 5 -8.65 10.79 15.13
C ASP A 5 -7.16 10.68 14.79
N TYR A 6 -6.58 9.47 14.90
CA TYR A 6 -5.21 9.19 14.49
C TYR A 6 -4.99 9.44 12.99
N LEU A 7 -5.91 8.96 12.14
CA LEU A 7 -5.81 9.18 10.69
C LEU A 7 -5.97 10.66 10.32
N THR A 8 -6.83 11.41 11.02
CA THR A 8 -7.00 12.86 10.83
C THR A 8 -5.71 13.60 11.20
N GLU A 9 -5.08 13.26 12.33
CA GLU A 9 -3.80 13.82 12.71
C GLU A 9 -2.71 13.49 11.69
N SER A 10 -2.66 12.25 11.23
CA SER A 10 -1.73 11.82 10.16
C SER A 10 -1.93 12.63 8.90
N LEU A 11 -3.18 12.84 8.45
CA LEU A 11 -3.52 13.61 7.26
C LEU A 11 -3.09 15.09 7.39
N ASN A 12 -3.30 15.69 8.55
CA ASN A 12 -2.93 17.09 8.81
C ASN A 12 -1.40 17.31 8.85
N ASN A 13 -0.64 16.26 9.16
CA ASN A 13 0.82 16.31 9.21
C ASN A 13 1.49 16.05 7.86
N LEU A 14 0.73 15.65 6.83
CA LEU A 14 1.28 15.46 5.49
C LEU A 14 1.57 16.81 4.81
N PRO A 15 2.58 16.87 3.93
CA PRO A 15 2.75 18.01 3.05
C PRO A 15 1.50 18.21 2.19
N SER A 16 1.31 19.42 1.66
CA SER A 16 0.16 19.76 0.82
C SER A 16 -0.08 18.69 -0.25
N LYS A 17 -1.37 18.33 -0.46
CA LYS A 17 -1.81 17.29 -1.38
C LYS A 17 -1.03 17.36 -2.70
N PRO A 18 -0.32 16.28 -3.10
CA PRO A 18 0.33 16.27 -4.39
C PRO A 18 -0.70 16.46 -5.50
N LEU A 19 -0.34 17.17 -6.54
CA LEU A 19 -1.12 17.21 -7.77
C LEU A 19 -1.40 15.75 -8.19
N SER A 20 -2.62 15.48 -8.64
CA SER A 20 -3.15 14.15 -8.96
C SER A 20 -2.35 13.48 -10.07
N ASN A 21 -1.18 12.98 -9.75
CA ASN A 21 -0.38 12.15 -10.63
C ASN A 21 -0.74 10.69 -10.39
N GLU A 22 -0.79 9.93 -11.48
CA GLU A 22 -1.02 8.50 -11.47
C GLU A 22 0.00 7.76 -10.59
N LEU A 23 1.25 8.22 -10.60
CA LEU A 23 2.34 7.74 -9.74
C LEU A 23 2.77 8.82 -8.75
N ARG A 24 2.73 8.49 -7.46
CA ARG A 24 3.18 9.35 -6.36
C ARG A 24 4.32 8.65 -5.63
N ILE A 25 5.49 9.26 -5.59
CA ILE A 25 6.67 8.78 -4.86
C ILE A 25 6.88 9.71 -3.67
N TYR A 26 6.93 9.15 -2.48
CA TYR A 26 7.12 9.84 -1.21
C TYR A 26 8.55 9.70 -0.70
N ASP A 27 9.12 8.50 -0.85
CA ASP A 27 10.51 8.21 -0.51
C ASP A 27 11.18 7.45 -1.65
N GLU A 28 12.37 7.86 -2.03
CA GLU A 28 13.22 7.18 -3.00
C GLU A 28 13.74 5.85 -2.46
N PRO A 29 13.97 4.83 -3.30
CA PRO A 29 14.50 3.56 -2.86
C PRO A 29 15.89 3.71 -2.24
N GLN A 30 16.12 3.01 -1.12
CA GLN A 30 17.40 2.96 -0.40
C GLN A 30 18.09 1.63 -0.68
N LEU A 31 19.41 1.64 -0.86
CA LEU A 31 20.20 0.47 -1.29
C LEU A 31 20.04 -0.76 -0.38
N ASP A 32 19.95 -0.55 0.94
CA ASP A 32 19.88 -1.61 1.94
C ASP A 32 18.45 -1.80 2.49
N MET A 33 17.43 -1.54 1.66
CA MET A 33 16.03 -1.61 2.06
C MET A 33 15.27 -2.54 1.12
N ASP A 34 14.52 -3.46 1.71
CA ASP A 34 13.58 -4.30 0.98
C ASP A 34 12.19 -3.69 0.92
N TYR A 35 11.45 -4.03 -0.14
CA TYR A 35 10.13 -3.46 -0.42
C TYR A 35 9.12 -4.55 -0.82
N VAL A 36 7.86 -4.29 -0.47
CA VAL A 36 6.72 -5.06 -0.94
C VAL A 36 5.71 -4.15 -1.63
N ILE A 37 4.88 -4.72 -2.49
CA ILE A 37 3.80 -4.00 -3.16
C ILE A 37 2.50 -4.79 -2.98
N GLY A 38 1.51 -4.16 -2.35
CA GLY A 38 0.13 -4.66 -2.35
C GLY A 38 -0.61 -4.09 -3.55
N VAL A 39 -1.37 -4.91 -4.26
CA VAL A 39 -2.02 -4.53 -5.51
C VAL A 39 -3.49 -4.94 -5.48
N ASP A 40 -4.37 -3.95 -5.62
CA ASP A 40 -5.78 -4.13 -5.92
C ASP A 40 -6.01 -3.80 -7.40
N PRO A 41 -6.21 -4.82 -8.27
CA PRO A 41 -6.32 -4.63 -9.70
C PRO A 41 -7.76 -4.35 -10.14
N SER A 42 -7.91 -3.49 -11.15
CA SER A 42 -9.16 -3.30 -11.89
C SER A 42 -8.94 -3.40 -13.40
N TRP A 43 -10.03 -3.37 -14.18
CA TRP A 43 -9.94 -3.33 -15.65
C TRP A 43 -9.49 -1.98 -16.22
N CYS A 44 -9.39 -0.93 -15.39
CA CYS A 44 -8.99 0.43 -15.79
C CYS A 44 -9.80 0.96 -16.99
N THR A 45 -11.12 0.81 -16.94
CA THR A 45 -12.07 1.21 -18.00
C THR A 45 -12.85 2.49 -17.65
N GLY A 46 -12.36 3.27 -16.67
CA GLY A 46 -12.94 4.56 -16.26
C GLY A 46 -13.84 4.49 -15.01
N GLY A 47 -14.04 3.28 -14.44
CA GLY A 47 -14.73 3.05 -13.15
C GLY A 47 -13.71 2.99 -12.00
N ASP A 48 -13.61 1.81 -11.41
CA ASP A 48 -12.72 1.52 -10.29
C ASP A 48 -11.24 1.69 -10.66
N TYR A 49 -10.44 2.10 -9.70
CA TYR A 49 -9.00 2.25 -9.88
C TYR A 49 -8.29 0.90 -9.70
N ALA A 50 -7.30 0.63 -10.55
CA ALA A 50 -6.25 -0.32 -10.19
C ALA A 50 -5.22 0.44 -9.37
N THR A 51 -4.93 -0.07 -8.17
CA THR A 51 -4.04 0.62 -7.23
C THR A 51 -2.93 -0.31 -6.74
N ALA A 52 -1.72 0.23 -6.62
CA ALA A 52 -0.57 -0.45 -6.04
C ALA A 52 0.06 0.44 -4.97
N CYS A 53 0.25 -0.10 -3.78
CA CYS A 53 0.87 0.56 -2.64
C CYS A 53 2.23 -0.08 -2.36
N VAL A 54 3.29 0.72 -2.37
CA VAL A 54 4.65 0.28 -2.04
C VAL A 54 4.94 0.59 -0.58
N MET A 55 5.39 -0.43 0.16
CA MET A 55 5.87 -0.26 1.53
C MET A 55 7.30 -0.76 1.66
N ASP A 56 8.10 -0.04 2.44
CA ASP A 56 9.41 -0.49 2.87
C ASP A 56 9.30 -1.54 4.00
N GLU A 57 10.38 -2.27 4.26
CA GLU A 57 10.45 -3.34 5.27
C GLU A 57 10.20 -2.86 6.71
N VAL A 58 10.32 -1.56 6.96
CA VAL A 58 10.08 -0.97 8.29
C VAL A 58 8.67 -0.38 8.44
N GLY A 59 7.83 -0.48 7.39
CA GLY A 59 6.41 -0.14 7.44
C GLY A 59 6.09 1.30 7.04
N ASN A 60 6.91 1.96 6.21
CA ASN A 60 6.54 3.24 5.62
C ASN A 60 5.91 3.02 4.25
N GLN A 61 4.82 3.71 3.96
CA GLN A 61 4.26 3.82 2.63
C GLN A 61 5.16 4.77 1.81
N VAL A 62 5.85 4.25 0.80
CA VAL A 62 6.88 5.02 0.06
C VAL A 62 6.44 5.44 -1.34
N ALA A 63 5.47 4.75 -1.93
CA ALA A 63 4.86 5.16 -3.19
C ALA A 63 3.46 4.57 -3.39
N VAL A 64 2.68 5.21 -4.26
CA VAL A 64 1.39 4.73 -4.74
C VAL A 64 1.29 4.94 -6.24
N LEU A 65 0.92 3.89 -6.98
CA LEU A 65 0.52 3.92 -8.38
C LEU A 65 -0.99 3.67 -8.43
N SER A 66 -1.75 4.54 -9.11
CA SER A 66 -3.20 4.40 -9.21
C SER A 66 -3.68 4.85 -10.59
N SER A 67 -4.43 4.01 -11.29
CA SER A 67 -4.95 4.30 -12.63
C SER A 67 -6.33 3.69 -12.84
N ASN A 68 -7.21 4.44 -13.47
CA ASN A 68 -8.51 3.92 -13.91
C ASN A 68 -8.67 3.91 -15.44
N GLN A 69 -7.58 4.14 -16.18
CA GLN A 69 -7.58 4.20 -17.63
C GLN A 69 -6.44 3.40 -18.25
N GLY A 70 -6.56 3.09 -19.53
CA GLY A 70 -5.51 2.43 -20.31
C GLY A 70 -5.47 0.91 -20.21
N GLY A 71 -6.35 0.31 -19.43
CA GLY A 71 -6.46 -1.14 -19.29
C GLY A 71 -5.44 -1.75 -18.33
N GLU A 72 -5.77 -2.95 -17.87
CA GLU A 72 -5.01 -3.72 -16.88
C GLU A 72 -3.60 -4.11 -17.36
N VAL A 73 -3.39 -4.22 -18.68
CA VAL A 73 -2.06 -4.55 -19.25
C VAL A 73 -1.10 -3.38 -19.11
N LEU A 74 -1.55 -2.16 -19.44
CA LEU A 74 -0.74 -0.95 -19.26
C LEU A 74 -0.44 -0.68 -17.78
N PHE A 75 -1.43 -0.88 -16.92
CA PHE A 75 -1.22 -0.81 -15.47
C PHE A 75 -0.15 -1.81 -15.01
N ALA A 76 -0.20 -3.06 -15.49
CA ALA A 76 0.78 -4.08 -15.13
C ALA A 76 2.21 -3.77 -15.65
N GLU A 77 2.35 -3.09 -16.78
CA GLU A 77 3.64 -2.60 -17.28
C GLU A 77 4.22 -1.53 -16.34
N LYS A 78 3.43 -0.52 -15.99
CA LYS A 78 3.82 0.52 -15.02
C LYS A 78 4.14 -0.06 -13.65
N LEU A 79 3.35 -1.05 -13.20
CA LEU A 79 3.60 -1.78 -11.95
C LEU A 79 4.95 -2.52 -11.99
N ALA A 80 5.27 -3.16 -13.12
CA ALA A 80 6.56 -3.85 -13.27
C ALA A 80 7.74 -2.88 -13.23
N ASP A 81 7.61 -1.69 -13.82
CA ASP A 81 8.62 -0.64 -13.75
C ASP A 81 8.78 -0.11 -12.33
N LEU A 82 7.67 0.15 -11.63
CA LEU A 82 7.68 0.54 -10.22
C LEU A 82 8.34 -0.53 -9.33
N ALA A 83 8.01 -1.80 -9.53
CA ALA A 83 8.61 -2.88 -8.77
C ALA A 83 10.14 -2.97 -9.02
N ARG A 84 10.61 -2.78 -10.26
CA ARG A 84 12.06 -2.73 -10.57
C ARG A 84 12.73 -1.55 -9.89
N TYR A 85 12.09 -0.38 -9.89
CA TYR A 85 12.59 0.81 -9.24
C TYR A 85 12.81 0.58 -7.74
N TYR A 86 11.90 -0.13 -7.08
CA TYR A 86 12.02 -0.56 -5.68
C TYR A 86 12.67 -1.96 -5.56
N HIS A 87 13.82 -2.18 -6.20
CA HIS A 87 14.70 -3.36 -6.06
C HIS A 87 14.02 -4.70 -6.35
N LYS A 88 13.12 -4.74 -7.35
CA LYS A 88 12.26 -5.89 -7.65
C LYS A 88 11.37 -6.27 -6.47
N ALA A 89 10.73 -5.27 -5.89
CA ALA A 89 9.77 -5.45 -4.82
C ALA A 89 8.78 -6.58 -5.13
N ARG A 90 8.53 -7.44 -4.12
CA ARG A 90 7.60 -8.55 -4.26
C ARG A 90 6.17 -8.05 -4.27
N CYS A 91 5.39 -8.44 -5.28
CA CYS A 91 4.00 -8.01 -5.42
C CYS A 91 3.02 -9.04 -4.85
N LEU A 92 2.15 -8.63 -3.94
CA LEU A 92 0.95 -9.35 -3.54
C LEU A 92 -0.22 -8.78 -4.31
N VAL A 93 -0.76 -9.55 -5.25
CA VAL A 93 -1.84 -9.11 -6.15
C VAL A 93 -3.10 -9.88 -5.84
N GLU A 94 -4.23 -9.19 -5.69
CA GLU A 94 -5.54 -9.83 -5.58
C GLU A 94 -5.90 -10.52 -6.90
N SER A 95 -6.20 -11.84 -6.85
CA SER A 95 -6.40 -12.66 -8.05
C SER A 95 -7.86 -12.82 -8.49
N ASN A 96 -8.83 -12.47 -7.64
CA ASN A 96 -10.25 -12.76 -7.83
C ASN A 96 -11.09 -11.60 -8.39
N THR A 97 -10.47 -10.48 -8.74
CA THR A 97 -11.16 -9.31 -9.26
C THR A 97 -11.53 -9.51 -10.74
N GLY A 98 -12.67 -10.17 -11.01
CA GLY A 98 -13.25 -10.33 -12.36
C GLY A 98 -12.30 -10.83 -13.47
N GLY A 99 -11.09 -11.29 -13.13
CA GLY A 99 -10.06 -11.72 -14.07
C GLY A 99 -8.91 -10.71 -14.29
N ALA A 100 -9.07 -9.43 -13.98
CA ALA A 100 -8.04 -8.41 -14.11
C ALA A 100 -6.78 -8.79 -13.33
N GLY A 101 -6.92 -9.23 -12.08
CA GLY A 101 -5.81 -9.68 -11.24
C GLY A 101 -4.96 -10.78 -11.87
N ARG A 102 -5.59 -11.73 -12.57
CA ARG A 102 -4.85 -12.81 -13.27
C ARG A 102 -4.05 -12.29 -14.47
N VAL A 103 -4.57 -11.28 -15.17
CA VAL A 103 -3.85 -10.63 -16.28
C VAL A 103 -2.65 -9.88 -15.73
N VAL A 104 -2.84 -9.08 -14.68
CA VAL A 104 -1.77 -8.35 -13.99
C VAL A 104 -0.69 -9.32 -13.50
N ILE A 105 -1.04 -10.38 -12.77
CA ILE A 105 -0.10 -11.40 -12.26
C ILE A 105 0.72 -11.99 -13.40
N ARG A 106 0.07 -12.43 -14.48
CA ARG A 106 0.76 -13.03 -15.65
C ARG A 106 1.76 -12.05 -16.25
N LYS A 107 1.35 -10.80 -16.44
CA LYS A 107 2.17 -9.77 -17.08
C LYS A 107 3.40 -9.41 -16.23
N ILE A 108 3.24 -9.22 -14.92
CA ILE A 108 4.38 -8.89 -14.06
C ILE A 108 5.35 -10.06 -13.88
N ILE A 109 4.87 -11.31 -13.88
CA ILE A 109 5.74 -12.50 -13.92
C ILE A 109 6.56 -12.53 -15.22
N GLN A 110 5.94 -12.26 -16.37
CA GLN A 110 6.65 -12.15 -17.66
C GLN A 110 7.73 -11.07 -17.65
N ASN A 111 7.55 -10.03 -16.85
CA ASN A 111 8.52 -8.96 -16.63
C ASN A 111 9.59 -9.30 -15.56
N GLY A 112 9.62 -10.52 -15.04
CA GLY A 112 10.60 -10.98 -14.04
C GLY A 112 10.41 -10.41 -12.64
N ILE A 113 9.21 -9.96 -12.30
CA ILE A 113 8.87 -9.45 -10.98
C ILE A 113 8.40 -10.60 -10.08
N PRO A 114 8.92 -10.72 -8.85
CA PRO A 114 8.51 -11.75 -7.91
C PRO A 114 7.09 -11.51 -7.39
N ILE A 115 6.28 -12.58 -7.38
CA ILE A 115 4.92 -12.57 -6.83
C ILE A 115 4.91 -13.22 -5.45
N TRP A 116 4.13 -12.65 -4.56
CA TRP A 116 3.79 -13.29 -3.30
C TRP A 116 2.93 -14.55 -3.58
N LYS A 117 3.22 -15.61 -2.85
CA LYS A 117 2.45 -16.85 -2.83
C LYS A 117 2.22 -17.26 -1.38
N ASP A 118 1.10 -17.90 -1.12
CA ASP A 118 0.86 -18.55 0.16
C ASP A 118 1.82 -19.76 0.36
N PRO A 119 1.85 -20.37 1.55
CA PRO A 119 2.69 -21.56 1.80
C PRO A 119 2.39 -22.76 0.89
N TYR A 120 1.25 -22.77 0.19
CA TYR A 120 0.83 -23.81 -0.76
C TYR A 120 1.09 -23.41 -2.22
N GLY A 121 1.74 -22.27 -2.46
CA GLY A 121 2.08 -21.76 -3.80
C GLY A 121 0.92 -21.08 -4.55
N LYS A 122 -0.17 -20.73 -3.84
CA LYS A 122 -1.34 -20.08 -4.44
C LYS A 122 -1.22 -18.56 -4.40
N ASP A 123 -1.83 -17.90 -5.38
CA ASP A 123 -2.04 -16.46 -5.39
C ASP A 123 -3.01 -16.03 -4.28
N TRP A 124 -2.88 -14.79 -3.86
CA TRP A 124 -3.84 -14.22 -2.92
C TRP A 124 -5.25 -14.17 -3.53
N THR A 125 -6.20 -14.67 -2.76
CA THR A 125 -7.62 -14.60 -3.10
C THR A 125 -8.37 -14.01 -1.92
N THR A 126 -9.09 -12.92 -2.17
CA THR A 126 -9.91 -12.28 -1.16
C THR A 126 -11.21 -13.07 -0.98
N TYR A 127 -11.44 -13.51 0.24
CA TYR A 127 -12.71 -14.04 0.73
C TYR A 127 -12.94 -13.48 2.13
N LYS A 128 -14.15 -13.65 2.67
CA LYS A 128 -14.54 -13.02 3.93
C LYS A 128 -13.47 -13.17 5.03
N GLY A 129 -12.99 -14.37 5.29
CA GLY A 129 -12.01 -14.61 6.36
C GLY A 129 -10.62 -14.03 6.08
N SER A 130 -10.14 -14.06 4.83
CA SER A 130 -8.84 -13.48 4.49
C SER A 130 -8.86 -11.94 4.51
N LYS A 131 -9.94 -11.33 4.03
CA LYS A 131 -10.12 -9.87 4.09
C LYS A 131 -10.15 -9.40 5.55
N GLU A 132 -10.94 -10.03 6.39
CA GLU A 132 -11.05 -9.70 7.82
C GLU A 132 -9.68 -9.78 8.53
N GLN A 133 -8.91 -10.83 8.28
CA GLN A 133 -7.59 -11.01 8.88
C GLN A 133 -6.59 -9.93 8.43
N ALA A 134 -6.52 -9.65 7.13
CA ALA A 134 -5.62 -8.64 6.59
C ALA A 134 -5.96 -7.23 7.12
N TYR A 135 -7.24 -6.88 7.13
CA TYR A 135 -7.71 -5.60 7.69
C TYR A 135 -7.45 -5.48 9.19
N ALA A 136 -7.73 -6.53 9.98
CA ALA A 136 -7.47 -6.53 11.42
C ALA A 136 -5.98 -6.34 11.73
N TYR A 137 -5.11 -7.01 10.96
CA TYR A 137 -3.67 -6.83 11.09
C TYR A 137 -3.23 -5.41 10.76
N ALA A 138 -3.63 -4.87 9.60
CA ALA A 138 -3.25 -3.52 9.21
C ALA A 138 -3.76 -2.47 10.22
N ARG A 139 -5.00 -2.60 10.69
CA ARG A 139 -5.54 -1.75 11.76
C ARG A 139 -4.68 -1.78 13.03
N GLN A 140 -4.27 -2.97 13.45
CA GLN A 140 -3.42 -3.11 14.62
C GLN A 140 -2.07 -2.40 14.44
N MET A 141 -1.48 -2.47 13.24
CA MET A 141 -0.19 -1.86 12.96
C MET A 141 -0.30 -0.33 12.84
N VAL A 142 -1.36 0.17 12.21
CA VAL A 142 -1.65 1.62 12.12
C VAL A 142 -1.89 2.19 13.51
N ASN A 143 -2.77 1.59 14.31
CA ASN A 143 -3.12 2.08 15.66
C ASN A 143 -1.95 2.04 16.65
N ARG A 144 -0.91 1.22 16.38
CA ARG A 144 0.33 1.17 17.17
C ARG A 144 1.41 2.14 16.67
N ASP A 145 1.11 2.98 15.69
CA ASP A 145 2.09 3.81 14.99
C ASP A 145 3.28 2.99 14.43
N ALA A 146 3.02 1.72 14.10
CA ALA A 146 4.02 0.83 13.54
C ALA A 146 4.17 1.00 12.04
N TYR A 147 3.09 1.44 11.35
CA TYR A 147 3.08 1.75 9.92
C TYR A 147 2.81 3.23 9.70
N TYR A 148 3.55 3.82 8.77
CA TYR A 148 3.47 5.24 8.46
C TYR A 148 2.89 5.47 7.06
N LEU A 149 1.77 6.18 7.04
CA LEU A 149 1.04 6.53 5.83
C LEU A 149 1.48 7.88 5.29
N GLN A 150 1.68 7.99 3.99
CA GLN A 150 2.09 9.23 3.31
C GLN A 150 1.13 9.64 2.19
N ASP A 151 0.23 8.75 1.76
CA ASP A 151 -0.72 9.04 0.68
C ASP A 151 -2.05 9.56 1.22
N HIS A 152 -2.43 10.77 0.81
CA HIS A 152 -3.69 11.40 1.20
C HIS A 152 -4.92 10.55 0.86
N GLN A 153 -4.94 9.95 -0.34
CA GLN A 153 -6.09 9.18 -0.79
C GLN A 153 -6.23 7.90 0.04
N THR A 154 -5.13 7.20 0.27
CA THR A 154 -5.12 6.01 1.15
C THR A 154 -5.68 6.33 2.54
N ILE A 155 -5.23 7.44 3.16
CA ILE A 155 -5.72 7.84 4.48
C ILE A 155 -7.21 8.17 4.45
N GLN A 156 -7.66 8.93 3.44
CA GLN A 156 -9.07 9.28 3.29
C GLN A 156 -9.97 8.05 3.13
N GLU A 157 -9.57 7.07 2.31
CA GLU A 157 -10.34 5.84 2.14
C GLU A 157 -10.35 5.00 3.42
N LEU A 158 -9.22 4.87 4.14
CA LEU A 158 -9.17 4.18 5.44
C LEU A 158 -10.11 4.78 6.48
N MET A 159 -10.29 6.11 6.49
CA MET A 159 -11.25 6.79 7.38
C MET A 159 -12.70 6.40 7.07
N HIS A 160 -13.01 6.05 5.83
CA HIS A 160 -14.36 5.69 5.38
C HIS A 160 -14.60 4.18 5.32
N ILE A 161 -13.64 3.35 5.73
CA ILE A 161 -13.85 1.90 5.86
C ILE A 161 -14.80 1.59 7.01
N ARG A 162 -15.80 0.78 6.74
CA ARG A 162 -16.78 0.31 7.73
C ARG A 162 -17.03 -1.19 7.61
N GLU A 163 -17.62 -1.75 8.64
CA GLU A 163 -18.21 -3.07 8.62
C GLU A 163 -19.73 -2.95 8.50
N LYS A 164 -20.28 -3.57 7.45
CA LYS A 164 -21.73 -3.63 7.21
C LYS A 164 -22.13 -5.07 6.89
N ASN A 165 -23.02 -5.64 7.70
CA ASN A 165 -23.48 -7.02 7.52
C ASN A 165 -22.36 -8.07 7.47
N GLY A 166 -21.29 -7.86 8.23
CA GLY A 166 -20.13 -8.74 8.26
C GLY A 166 -19.24 -8.64 7.00
N LYS A 167 -19.32 -7.55 6.23
CA LYS A 167 -18.39 -7.19 5.17
C LYS A 167 -17.64 -5.93 5.56
N ILE A 168 -16.34 -5.92 5.30
CA ILE A 168 -15.50 -4.74 5.41
C ILE A 168 -15.41 -4.13 4.02
N GLU A 169 -15.88 -2.90 3.90
CA GLU A 169 -16.00 -2.18 2.61
C GLU A 169 -15.95 -0.65 2.83
N GLY A 170 -15.71 0.11 1.77
CA GLY A 170 -15.87 1.55 1.77
C GLY A 170 -17.31 1.97 2.10
N GLN A 171 -17.49 3.07 2.78
CA GLN A 171 -18.81 3.69 3.00
C GLN A 171 -19.46 4.02 1.66
N ASP A 172 -20.81 3.94 1.58
CA ASP A 172 -21.55 4.25 0.36
C ASP A 172 -21.11 5.59 -0.25
N GLY A 173 -20.68 5.57 -1.52
CA GLY A 173 -20.15 6.73 -2.24
C GLY A 173 -18.65 6.98 -2.08
N TYR A 174 -17.93 6.12 -1.38
CA TYR A 174 -16.47 6.17 -1.25
C TYR A 174 -15.84 4.91 -1.88
N HIS A 175 -14.70 5.10 -2.53
CA HIS A 175 -13.86 4.02 -3.01
C HIS A 175 -13.04 3.43 -1.86
N ASP A 176 -12.55 2.19 -2.04
CA ASP A 176 -11.65 1.48 -1.12
C ASP A 176 -10.40 0.91 -1.83
N ASP A 177 -10.19 1.25 -3.10
CA ASP A 177 -9.10 0.72 -3.94
C ASP A 177 -7.69 1.01 -3.35
N HIS A 178 -7.47 2.23 -2.81
CA HIS A 178 -6.19 2.60 -2.18
C HIS A 178 -6.05 1.95 -0.80
N ALA A 179 -7.16 1.87 -0.05
CA ALA A 179 -7.19 1.18 1.24
C ALA A 179 -6.89 -0.30 1.05
N ASP A 180 -7.53 -0.99 0.10
CA ASP A 180 -7.31 -2.41 -0.19
C ASP A 180 -5.86 -2.67 -0.63
N ALA A 181 -5.28 -1.86 -1.52
CA ALA A 181 -3.88 -1.98 -1.91
C ALA A 181 -2.91 -1.79 -0.72
N PHE A 182 -3.17 -0.84 0.17
CA PHE A 182 -2.40 -0.66 1.41
C PHE A 182 -2.54 -1.87 2.34
N ILE A 183 -3.74 -2.40 2.54
CA ILE A 183 -4.00 -3.58 3.38
C ILE A 183 -3.23 -4.79 2.84
N LEU A 184 -3.23 -5.00 1.52
CA LEU A 184 -2.48 -6.08 0.88
C LEU A 184 -0.97 -5.92 1.05
N SER A 185 -0.44 -4.68 1.02
CA SER A 185 0.98 -4.44 1.30
C SER A 185 1.36 -4.71 2.77
N CYS A 186 0.47 -4.36 3.71
CA CYS A 186 0.65 -4.71 5.13
C CYS A 186 0.70 -6.24 5.32
N TRP A 187 -0.19 -6.96 4.64
CA TRP A 187 -0.22 -8.42 4.69
C TRP A 187 1.01 -9.05 4.06
N ALA A 188 1.51 -8.49 2.95
CA ALA A 188 2.76 -8.92 2.35
C ALA A 188 3.95 -8.74 3.29
N LEU A 189 4.06 -7.60 3.99
CA LEU A 189 5.10 -7.38 5.00
C LEU A 189 5.06 -8.42 6.13
N GLN A 190 3.86 -8.79 6.59
CA GLN A 190 3.69 -9.79 7.63
C GLN A 190 4.11 -11.20 7.19
N THR A 191 3.81 -11.54 5.95
CA THR A 191 3.84 -12.94 5.49
C THR A 191 4.99 -13.28 4.55
N CYS A 192 5.67 -12.29 3.98
CA CYS A 192 6.86 -12.52 3.17
C CYS A 192 8.04 -12.97 4.04
N PRO A 193 8.74 -14.07 3.68
CA PRO A 193 9.97 -14.45 4.36
C PRO A 193 11.02 -13.33 4.27
N GLY A 194 11.67 -13.05 5.38
CA GLY A 194 12.74 -12.04 5.50
C GLY A 194 12.27 -10.69 6.05
N PHE A 195 10.97 -10.38 6.02
CA PHE A 195 10.43 -9.11 6.52
C PHE A 195 10.02 -9.15 8.01
N ASN A 196 9.88 -10.34 8.60
CA ASN A 196 9.42 -10.53 9.96
C ASN A 196 10.40 -9.97 11.00
N GLY A 197 10.06 -8.86 11.63
CA GLY A 197 10.78 -8.32 12.79
C GLY A 197 11.30 -6.90 12.67
N ASN A 198 11.32 -6.31 11.49
CA ASN A 198 11.92 -4.99 11.26
C ASN A 198 11.03 -3.80 11.66
N ALA A 199 9.73 -4.01 11.89
CA ALA A 199 8.80 -2.95 12.34
C ALA A 199 9.24 -2.24 13.64
N LYS A 200 9.93 -2.96 14.55
CA LYS A 200 10.50 -2.35 15.78
C LYS A 200 11.68 -1.43 15.48
N GLN A 201 12.48 -1.74 14.46
CA GLN A 201 13.59 -0.88 14.03
C GLN A 201 13.08 0.36 13.28
N GLY A 202 11.93 0.26 12.60
CA GLY A 202 11.27 1.38 11.96
C GLY A 202 10.87 2.48 12.91
N GLN A 203 10.39 2.15 14.12
CA GLN A 203 10.04 3.15 15.14
C GLN A 203 11.27 3.96 15.60
N ALA A 204 12.42 3.33 15.78
CA ALA A 204 13.66 4.02 16.15
C ALA A 204 14.13 4.95 15.02
N ARG A 205 14.15 4.48 13.77
CA ARG A 205 14.52 5.31 12.59
C ARG A 205 13.52 6.44 12.32
N ARG A 206 12.22 6.26 12.65
CA ARG A 206 11.20 7.30 12.53
C ARG A 206 11.37 8.40 13.57
N SER A 207 11.73 8.07 14.82
CA SER A 207 12.02 9.06 15.85
C SER A 207 13.19 9.97 15.46
N GLU A 208 14.18 9.40 14.74
CA GLU A 208 15.31 10.17 14.19
C GLU A 208 14.89 11.04 12.98
N ARG A 209 13.96 10.58 12.12
CA ARG A 209 13.42 11.36 10.97
C ARG A 209 12.37 12.40 11.38
N ARG A 210 11.57 12.10 12.42
CA ARG A 210 10.61 13.03 13.06
C ARG A 210 11.33 14.03 13.98
N GLY A 211 12.65 14.17 13.90
CA GLY A 211 13.36 15.23 14.63
C GLY A 211 12.52 16.48 14.65
N HIS A 212 12.28 16.99 15.87
CA HIS A 212 11.32 18.02 16.28
C HIS A 212 11.04 19.02 15.14
N PRO A 213 9.79 19.43 14.85
CA PRO A 213 9.47 20.38 13.76
C PRO A 213 10.37 21.60 13.70
N MET A 214 10.90 22.03 14.86
CA MET A 214 11.88 23.11 15.02
C MET A 214 13.26 22.79 14.42
N ASP A 215 13.65 21.52 14.27
CA ASP A 215 14.95 21.15 13.70
C ASP A 215 14.94 21.18 12.16
N ARG A 216 13.77 21.00 11.53
CA ARG A 216 13.59 21.23 10.09
C ARG A 216 13.69 22.71 9.72
N ILE A 217 13.18 23.60 10.56
CA ILE A 217 13.27 25.05 10.35
C ILE A 217 14.73 25.54 10.50
N LYS A 218 15.50 24.99 11.44
CA LYS A 218 16.91 25.33 11.63
C LYS A 218 17.84 24.86 10.51
N ARG A 219 17.47 23.82 9.75
CA ARG A 219 18.22 23.34 8.58
C ARG A 219 17.89 24.10 7.28
N ALA A 220 16.73 24.74 7.20
CA ALA A 220 16.31 25.54 6.03
C ALA A 220 16.81 27.00 6.09
N VAL A 221 17.39 27.44 7.21
CA VAL A 221 17.88 28.82 7.46
C VAL A 221 19.40 28.86 7.61
N ARG A 222 20.11 27.80 7.28
CA ARG A 222 21.55 27.75 7.06
C ARG A 222 21.84 27.39 5.61
#